data_37cfc4a129e1ef14969259474b9b36a6
#
_entry.id   37cfc4a129e1ef14969259474b9b36a6
#
_cell.length_a   1.000
_cell.length_b   1.000
_cell.length_c   1.000
_cell.angle_alpha   90.00
_cell.angle_beta   90.00
_cell.angle_gamma   90.00
#
_symmetry.space_group_name_H-M   'P 1'
#
loop_
_entity.id
_entity.type
_entity.pdbx_description
1 polymer ?
#
loop_
_entity_poly.entity_id
_entity_poly.type
_entity_poly.pdbx_seq_one_letter_code
_entity_poly.pdbx_strand_id
1 'polypeptide(L)'
;MSSLHIAAEKGEIAERILLPGDPLRAKYIAENFLDGAKEYTSIRNILGYTGMYHGVPVSVQGTGMGMPSISIYVNELMDYYGVQKLIRVGTCGGMHEKVKLRDVFIAQGATTDSGMIRSIFGGSINYAPLADYELLSAAVENAKKLNLPVRVGNVISVDRFYDEEIDNEKLRTYGVLAVEMEAAALYTLAAKYGRQALALFTVSDHLLTGEKCTAEERQTTFNDMIEIALATAVG
;
A
#
# COMPACT_ATOMS: atom_id res chain seq x y z
N MET A 1 21.62 -15.27 4.77
CA MET A 1 20.51 -16.25 4.60
C MET A 1 19.29 -15.46 4.14
N SER A 2 18.71 -15.86 3.05
CA SER A 2 17.42 -15.33 2.56
C SER A 2 16.28 -15.74 3.52
N SER A 3 15.19 -14.99 3.51
CA SER A 3 13.96 -15.39 4.18
C SER A 3 13.22 -16.47 3.37
N LEU A 4 12.09 -16.94 3.87
CA LEU A 4 11.38 -18.06 3.23
C LEU A 4 10.67 -17.64 1.92
N HIS A 5 10.21 -16.40 1.83
CA HIS A 5 9.40 -15.92 0.70
C HIS A 5 10.10 -14.87 -0.16
N ILE A 6 11.29 -14.41 0.23
CA ILE A 6 12.09 -13.42 -0.48
C ILE A 6 13.51 -13.95 -0.65
N ALA A 7 14.01 -14.02 -1.89
CA ALA A 7 15.31 -14.62 -2.22
C ALA A 7 16.51 -13.67 -2.05
N ALA A 8 16.29 -12.43 -1.61
CA ALA A 8 17.35 -11.44 -1.46
C ALA A 8 18.42 -11.85 -0.43
N GLU A 9 19.64 -11.44 -0.66
CA GLU A 9 20.68 -11.45 0.35
C GLU A 9 20.60 -10.17 1.21
N LYS A 10 21.25 -10.22 2.37
CA LYS A 10 21.27 -9.06 3.28
C LYS A 10 21.96 -7.86 2.64
N GLY A 11 21.27 -6.72 2.60
CA GLY A 11 21.77 -5.49 1.98
C GLY A 11 21.34 -5.29 0.52
N GLU A 12 20.67 -6.25 -0.10
CA GLU A 12 20.11 -6.08 -1.44
C GLU A 12 18.79 -5.31 -1.44
N ILE A 13 18.06 -5.29 -0.32
CA ILE A 13 16.81 -4.53 -0.15
C ILE A 13 17.11 -3.23 0.57
N ALA A 14 16.64 -2.12 0.01
CA ALA A 14 16.79 -0.79 0.59
C ALA A 14 15.94 -0.61 1.86
N GLU A 15 16.32 0.34 2.72
CA GLU A 15 15.55 0.68 3.93
C GLU A 15 14.17 1.28 3.63
N ARG A 16 13.92 1.70 2.40
CA ARG A 16 12.66 2.27 1.93
C ARG A 16 12.14 1.48 0.76
N ILE A 17 10.84 1.13 0.83
CA ILE A 17 10.25 0.21 -0.12
C ILE A 17 8.83 0.62 -0.53
N LEU A 18 8.51 0.47 -1.81
CA LEU A 18 7.15 0.54 -2.32
C LEU A 18 6.53 -0.86 -2.40
N LEU A 19 5.27 -0.97 -2.04
CA LEU A 19 4.56 -2.24 -1.90
C LEU A 19 3.29 -2.26 -2.76
N PRO A 20 3.39 -2.53 -4.08
CA PRO A 20 2.22 -2.86 -4.88
C PRO A 20 1.70 -4.27 -4.55
N GLY A 21 0.40 -4.48 -4.65
CA GLY A 21 -0.18 -5.83 -4.56
C GLY A 21 0.19 -6.69 -5.77
N ASP A 22 0.15 -6.09 -6.96
CA ASP A 22 0.43 -6.73 -8.24
C ASP A 22 1.95 -6.81 -8.51
N PRO A 23 2.51 -8.03 -8.72
CA PRO A 23 3.93 -8.20 -9.04
C PRO A 23 4.34 -7.53 -10.36
N LEU A 24 3.44 -7.46 -11.35
CA LEU A 24 3.72 -6.78 -12.62
C LEU A 24 3.77 -5.26 -12.44
N ARG A 25 3.04 -4.70 -11.48
CA ARG A 25 3.21 -3.29 -11.10
C ARG A 25 4.55 -3.07 -10.41
N ALA A 26 5.05 -4.02 -9.60
CA ALA A 26 6.39 -3.92 -9.04
C ALA A 26 7.45 -3.84 -10.15
N LYS A 27 7.33 -4.69 -11.17
CA LYS A 27 8.18 -4.65 -12.36
C LYS A 27 8.06 -3.33 -13.12
N TYR A 28 6.84 -2.87 -13.36
CA TYR A 28 6.58 -1.60 -14.04
C TYR A 28 7.23 -0.40 -13.32
N ILE A 29 7.10 -0.33 -11.99
CA ILE A 29 7.74 0.72 -11.19
C ILE A 29 9.26 0.63 -11.31
N ALA A 30 9.83 -0.56 -11.20
CA ALA A 30 11.28 -0.76 -11.32
C ALA A 30 11.81 -0.31 -12.67
N GLU A 31 11.16 -0.70 -13.76
CA GLU A 31 11.61 -0.43 -15.13
C GLU A 31 11.43 1.05 -15.57
N ASN A 32 10.42 1.74 -15.02
CA ASN A 32 10.07 3.09 -15.50
C ASN A 32 10.48 4.22 -14.54
N PHE A 33 10.75 3.92 -13.27
CA PHE A 33 11.02 4.95 -12.25
C PHE A 33 12.35 4.77 -11.52
N LEU A 34 12.99 3.59 -11.58
CA LEU A 34 14.22 3.34 -10.83
C LEU A 34 15.42 3.15 -11.79
N ASP A 35 16.47 3.91 -11.58
CA ASP A 35 17.73 3.75 -12.32
C ASP A 35 18.45 2.47 -11.87
N GLY A 36 18.90 1.68 -12.85
CA GLY A 36 19.69 0.48 -12.60
C GLY A 36 19.00 -0.60 -11.78
N ALA A 37 17.68 -0.68 -11.85
CA ALA A 37 16.88 -1.65 -11.12
C ALA A 37 17.31 -3.09 -11.38
N LYS A 38 17.47 -3.87 -10.30
CA LYS A 38 17.83 -5.29 -10.33
C LYS A 38 16.80 -6.10 -9.57
N GLU A 39 16.36 -7.22 -10.16
CA GLU A 39 15.50 -8.18 -9.49
C GLU A 39 16.28 -8.92 -8.41
N TYR A 40 15.75 -8.96 -7.18
CA TYR A 40 16.31 -9.72 -6.07
C TYR A 40 15.46 -10.93 -5.70
N THR A 41 14.21 -11.00 -6.14
CA THR A 41 13.32 -12.14 -5.90
C THR A 41 12.24 -12.28 -6.96
N SER A 42 11.93 -13.55 -7.27
CA SER A 42 10.77 -13.95 -8.07
C SER A 42 10.08 -15.19 -7.46
N ILE A 43 10.34 -15.47 -6.17
CA ILE A 43 9.70 -16.58 -5.47
C ILE A 43 8.18 -16.43 -5.56
N ARG A 44 7.48 -17.52 -5.96
CA ARG A 44 6.02 -17.54 -6.16
C ARG A 44 5.51 -16.52 -7.19
N ASN A 45 6.38 -16.06 -8.10
CA ASN A 45 6.12 -14.93 -9.01
C ASN A 45 5.80 -13.59 -8.31
N ILE A 46 6.10 -13.46 -7.05
CA ILE A 46 6.05 -12.19 -6.33
C ILE A 46 7.39 -11.49 -6.53
N LEU A 47 7.39 -10.58 -7.51
CA LEU A 47 8.60 -9.91 -7.98
C LEU A 47 9.05 -8.81 -7.02
N GLY A 48 10.36 -8.70 -6.83
CA GLY A 48 10.97 -7.61 -6.05
C GLY A 48 12.24 -7.09 -6.71
N TYR A 49 12.44 -5.77 -6.66
CA TYR A 49 13.52 -5.06 -7.32
C TYR A 49 14.12 -4.01 -6.39
N THR A 50 15.40 -3.73 -6.57
CA THR A 50 16.08 -2.56 -5.96
C THR A 50 16.76 -1.76 -7.04
N GLY A 51 16.60 -0.44 -7.01
CA GLY A 51 17.26 0.50 -7.90
C GLY A 51 17.46 1.86 -7.21
N MET A 52 17.76 2.88 -7.99
CA MET A 52 18.00 4.23 -7.48
C MET A 52 16.89 5.18 -7.94
N TYR A 53 16.39 5.99 -7.03
CA TYR A 53 15.51 7.12 -7.35
C TYR A 53 16.17 8.41 -6.89
N HIS A 54 16.52 9.30 -7.84
CA HIS A 54 17.28 10.53 -7.57
C HIS A 54 18.55 10.30 -6.72
N GLY A 55 19.29 9.21 -7.00
CA GLY A 55 20.51 8.87 -6.28
C GLY A 55 20.31 8.21 -4.91
N VAL A 56 19.08 7.92 -4.52
CA VAL A 56 18.74 7.25 -3.25
C VAL A 56 18.27 5.82 -3.54
N PRO A 57 18.76 4.78 -2.81
CA PRO A 57 18.30 3.41 -2.99
C PRO A 57 16.84 3.27 -2.59
N VAL A 58 16.02 2.68 -3.46
CA VAL A 58 14.62 2.35 -3.21
C VAL A 58 14.35 0.94 -3.72
N SER A 59 13.61 0.17 -2.95
CA SER A 59 13.11 -1.14 -3.37
C SER A 59 11.64 -1.08 -3.74
N VAL A 60 11.21 -2.05 -4.52
CA VAL A 60 9.79 -2.29 -4.79
C VAL A 60 9.53 -3.79 -4.71
N GLN A 61 8.47 -4.21 -3.99
CA GLN A 61 8.14 -5.61 -3.75
C GLN A 61 6.64 -5.85 -3.95
N GLY A 62 6.29 -6.79 -4.80
CA GLY A 62 4.94 -7.30 -4.86
C GLY A 62 4.52 -7.95 -3.53
N THR A 63 3.26 -7.82 -3.15
CA THR A 63 2.76 -8.36 -1.88
C THR A 63 1.61 -9.37 -2.05
N GLY A 64 1.08 -9.52 -3.26
CA GLY A 64 -0.19 -10.22 -3.48
C GLY A 64 -1.37 -9.40 -2.96
N MET A 65 -2.52 -10.04 -2.84
CA MET A 65 -3.77 -9.44 -2.37
C MET A 65 -4.16 -10.00 -1.01
N GLY A 66 -4.75 -9.12 -0.19
CA GLY A 66 -5.29 -9.46 1.12
C GLY A 66 -4.30 -9.37 2.27
N MET A 67 -4.83 -9.14 3.46
CA MET A 67 -4.03 -8.95 4.66
C MET A 67 -3.14 -10.14 5.01
N PRO A 68 -3.56 -11.40 4.84
CA PRO A 68 -2.66 -12.54 5.09
C PRO A 68 -1.44 -12.54 4.17
N SER A 69 -1.61 -12.20 2.89
CA SER A 69 -0.50 -12.17 1.93
C SER A 69 0.50 -11.07 2.27
N ILE A 70 0.06 -9.82 2.38
CA ILE A 70 0.97 -8.72 2.70
C ILE A 70 1.67 -8.94 4.04
N SER A 71 1.02 -9.57 5.02
CA SER A 71 1.61 -9.86 6.34
C SER A 71 2.87 -10.69 6.26
N ILE A 72 2.94 -11.66 5.34
CA ILE A 72 4.13 -12.48 5.12
C ILE A 72 5.30 -11.60 4.70
N TYR A 73 5.11 -10.82 3.64
CA TYR A 73 6.18 -10.01 3.05
C TYR A 73 6.64 -8.89 3.97
N VAL A 74 5.73 -8.14 4.59
CA VAL A 74 6.13 -7.02 5.46
C VAL A 74 6.81 -7.49 6.74
N ASN A 75 6.44 -8.65 7.30
CA ASN A 75 7.19 -9.23 8.42
C ASN A 75 8.63 -9.57 8.01
N GLU A 76 8.82 -10.26 6.88
CA GLU A 76 10.16 -10.60 6.40
C GLU A 76 10.98 -9.36 6.05
N LEU A 77 10.38 -8.37 5.37
CA LEU A 77 11.04 -7.11 5.03
C LEU A 77 11.52 -6.35 6.26
N MET A 78 10.72 -6.28 7.31
CA MET A 78 11.09 -5.57 8.54
C MET A 78 12.07 -6.35 9.42
N ASP A 79 11.83 -7.66 9.60
CA ASP A 79 12.58 -8.51 10.53
C ASP A 79 13.92 -8.98 9.96
N TYR A 80 13.92 -9.49 8.72
CA TYR A 80 15.13 -10.03 8.09
C TYR A 80 15.97 -8.98 7.37
N TYR A 81 15.31 -8.08 6.64
CA TYR A 81 15.98 -7.13 5.75
C TYR A 81 16.10 -5.73 6.34
N GLY A 82 15.47 -5.47 7.47
CA GLY A 82 15.64 -4.22 8.21
C GLY A 82 14.99 -3.00 7.56
N VAL A 83 13.97 -3.18 6.71
CA VAL A 83 13.24 -2.09 6.06
C VAL A 83 12.63 -1.16 7.11
N GLN A 84 12.76 0.14 6.91
CA GLN A 84 12.34 1.19 7.84
C GLN A 84 11.08 1.92 7.39
N LYS A 85 10.97 2.25 6.07
CA LYS A 85 9.85 2.97 5.49
C LYS A 85 9.12 2.08 4.48
N LEU A 86 7.86 1.80 4.71
CA LEU A 86 7.02 0.93 3.88
C LEU A 86 5.86 1.74 3.31
N ILE A 87 5.82 1.91 1.98
CA ILE A 87 4.76 2.68 1.32
C ILE A 87 4.00 1.77 0.36
N ARG A 88 2.75 1.45 0.72
CA ARG A 88 1.87 0.73 -0.17
C ARG A 88 1.41 1.63 -1.32
N VAL A 89 1.47 1.11 -2.54
CA VAL A 89 1.01 1.76 -3.78
C VAL A 89 0.00 0.85 -4.47
N GLY A 90 -1.26 1.03 -4.11
CA GLY A 90 -2.34 0.13 -4.49
C GLY A 90 -3.47 0.78 -5.27
N THR A 91 -4.56 0.03 -5.41
CA THR A 91 -5.84 0.54 -5.88
C THR A 91 -6.89 0.39 -4.80
N CYS A 92 -7.92 1.23 -4.84
CA CYS A 92 -9.06 1.14 -3.96
C CYS A 92 -10.37 1.39 -4.72
N GLY A 93 -11.47 0.91 -4.18
CA GLY A 93 -12.81 1.25 -4.61
C GLY A 93 -13.33 2.49 -3.87
N GLY A 94 -13.78 3.51 -4.60
CA GLY A 94 -14.42 4.68 -4.00
C GLY A 94 -15.79 4.34 -3.42
N MET A 95 -16.07 4.73 -2.18
CA MET A 95 -17.33 4.47 -1.48
C MET A 95 -18.17 5.73 -1.26
N HIS A 96 -17.63 6.91 -1.50
CA HIS A 96 -18.26 8.18 -1.15
C HIS A 96 -18.27 9.14 -2.35
N GLU A 97 -19.31 9.96 -2.49
CA GLU A 97 -19.50 10.94 -3.58
C GLU A 97 -18.33 11.94 -3.73
N LYS A 98 -17.60 12.18 -2.63
CA LYS A 98 -16.40 13.03 -2.62
C LYS A 98 -15.19 12.40 -3.28
N VAL A 99 -15.20 11.10 -3.51
CA VAL A 99 -14.12 10.33 -4.13
C VAL A 99 -14.48 10.10 -5.58
N LYS A 100 -13.55 10.30 -6.50
CA LYS A 100 -13.78 10.11 -7.93
C LYS A 100 -12.82 9.08 -8.49
N LEU A 101 -13.22 8.46 -9.60
CA LEU A 101 -12.35 7.57 -10.35
C LEU A 101 -11.04 8.29 -10.70
N ARG A 102 -9.92 7.61 -10.51
CA ARG A 102 -8.53 8.10 -10.69
C ARG A 102 -8.04 9.13 -9.67
N ASP A 103 -8.83 9.50 -8.65
CA ASP A 103 -8.30 10.29 -7.55
C ASP A 103 -7.14 9.54 -6.87
N VAL A 104 -6.10 10.28 -6.47
CA VAL A 104 -5.07 9.74 -5.57
C VAL A 104 -5.55 9.88 -4.13
N PHE A 105 -5.57 8.77 -3.42
CA PHE A 105 -6.08 8.67 -2.06
C PHE A 105 -4.97 8.28 -1.08
N ILE A 106 -4.85 8.99 0.03
CA ILE A 106 -3.92 8.70 1.11
C ILE A 106 -4.71 8.21 2.33
N ALA A 107 -4.47 6.98 2.76
CA ALA A 107 -5.16 6.43 3.91
C ALA A 107 -4.51 6.87 5.23
N GLN A 108 -5.19 7.73 6.00
CA GLN A 108 -4.74 8.12 7.33
C GLN A 108 -5.00 7.04 8.38
N GLY A 109 -5.97 6.17 8.17
CA GLY A 109 -6.31 5.05 9.03
C GLY A 109 -7.11 4.01 8.24
N ALA A 110 -7.13 2.78 8.76
CA ALA A 110 -7.83 1.67 8.14
C ALA A 110 -8.64 0.91 9.18
N THR A 111 -9.98 0.94 9.06
CA THR A 111 -10.82 -0.04 9.75
C THR A 111 -10.77 -1.38 9.02
N THR A 112 -11.29 -2.46 9.62
CA THR A 112 -11.26 -3.77 8.97
C THR A 112 -12.36 -4.69 9.52
N ASP A 113 -12.84 -5.59 8.68
CA ASP A 113 -13.69 -6.72 9.04
C ASP A 113 -12.89 -7.98 9.37
N SER A 114 -11.57 -7.96 9.12
CA SER A 114 -10.69 -9.12 9.29
C SER A 114 -10.58 -9.59 10.73
N GLY A 115 -10.67 -10.90 10.89
CA GLY A 115 -10.34 -11.57 12.14
C GLY A 115 -8.86 -11.48 12.53
N MET A 116 -7.96 -11.10 11.61
CA MET A 116 -6.52 -11.08 11.86
C MET A 116 -6.14 -10.07 12.96
N ILE A 117 -6.61 -8.82 12.84
CA ILE A 117 -6.34 -7.78 13.85
C ILE A 117 -7.00 -8.16 15.19
N ARG A 118 -8.23 -8.63 15.12
CA ARG A 118 -8.97 -9.07 16.31
C ARG A 118 -8.26 -10.22 17.04
N SER A 119 -7.64 -11.14 16.32
CA SER A 119 -6.91 -12.26 16.93
C SER A 119 -5.62 -11.82 17.63
N ILE A 120 -4.96 -10.76 17.16
CA ILE A 120 -3.75 -10.20 17.77
C ILE A 120 -4.06 -9.59 19.15
N PHE A 121 -5.17 -8.84 19.25
CA PHE A 121 -5.49 -8.04 20.45
C PHE A 121 -6.52 -8.70 21.37
N GLY A 122 -7.09 -9.84 20.98
CA GLY A 122 -8.25 -10.39 21.65
C GLY A 122 -9.53 -9.56 21.41
N GLY A 123 -10.68 -10.15 21.69
CA GLY A 123 -11.97 -9.54 21.34
C GLY A 123 -12.39 -8.29 22.12
N SER A 124 -11.63 -7.91 23.16
CA SER A 124 -11.95 -6.76 24.05
C SER A 124 -11.29 -5.46 23.63
N ILE A 125 -10.32 -5.49 22.69
CA ILE A 125 -9.59 -4.31 22.24
C ILE A 125 -9.94 -4.03 20.77
N ASN A 126 -10.41 -2.82 20.49
CA ASN A 126 -10.60 -2.30 19.14
C ASN A 126 -9.34 -1.50 18.78
N TYR A 127 -8.36 -2.17 18.15
CA TYR A 127 -7.15 -1.51 17.70
C TYR A 127 -7.43 -0.59 16.51
N ALA A 128 -6.78 0.57 16.46
CA ALA A 128 -6.89 1.54 15.38
C ALA A 128 -5.61 1.51 14.51
N PRO A 129 -5.60 0.82 13.36
CA PRO A 129 -4.48 0.87 12.42
C PRO A 129 -4.36 2.27 11.81
N LEU A 130 -3.26 2.96 12.10
CA LEU A 130 -3.00 4.33 11.65
C LEU A 130 -1.73 4.40 10.82
N ALA A 131 -1.73 5.30 9.83
CA ALA A 131 -0.54 5.67 9.09
C ALA A 131 0.48 6.37 10.00
N ASP A 132 1.76 6.26 9.64
CA ASP A 132 2.78 7.13 10.21
C ASP A 132 2.52 8.58 9.81
N TYR A 133 2.50 9.48 10.79
CA TYR A 133 2.14 10.89 10.58
C TYR A 133 3.18 11.63 9.73
N GLU A 134 4.46 11.34 9.91
CA GLU A 134 5.54 12.00 9.15
C GLU A 134 5.46 11.62 7.67
N LEU A 135 5.27 10.34 7.36
CA LEU A 135 5.08 9.89 5.98
C LEU A 135 3.79 10.46 5.36
N LEU A 136 2.70 10.50 6.11
CA LEU A 136 1.43 11.07 5.63
C LEU A 136 1.58 12.56 5.31
N SER A 137 2.17 13.32 6.22
CA SER A 137 2.41 14.76 6.06
C SER A 137 3.33 15.02 4.85
N ALA A 138 4.43 14.28 4.73
CA ALA A 138 5.35 14.38 3.60
C ALA A 138 4.67 14.04 2.27
N ALA A 139 3.80 13.03 2.22
CA ALA A 139 3.07 12.67 1.01
C ALA A 139 2.12 13.78 0.56
N VAL A 140 1.42 14.42 1.49
CA VAL A 140 0.55 15.57 1.19
C VAL A 140 1.36 16.77 0.67
N GLU A 141 2.51 17.05 1.27
CA GLU A 141 3.39 18.14 0.83
C GLU A 141 4.01 17.85 -0.55
N ASN A 142 4.45 16.62 -0.80
CA ASN A 142 4.99 16.22 -2.10
C ASN A 142 3.91 16.27 -3.19
N ALA A 143 2.68 15.84 -2.91
CA ALA A 143 1.56 15.99 -3.82
C ALA A 143 1.32 17.47 -4.22
N LYS A 144 1.39 18.39 -3.25
CA LYS A 144 1.28 19.84 -3.50
C LYS A 144 2.42 20.35 -4.39
N LYS A 145 3.66 19.93 -4.13
CA LYS A 145 4.84 20.33 -4.94
C LYS A 145 4.72 19.84 -6.39
N LEU A 146 4.13 18.65 -6.58
CA LEU A 146 3.88 18.05 -7.89
C LEU A 146 2.61 18.62 -8.58
N ASN A 147 1.85 19.49 -7.90
CA ASN A 147 0.53 19.97 -8.32
C ASN A 147 -0.49 18.84 -8.56
N LEU A 148 -0.40 17.75 -7.83
CA LEU A 148 -1.29 16.59 -7.91
C LEU A 148 -2.33 16.68 -6.78
N PRO A 149 -3.62 16.67 -7.10
CA PRO A 149 -4.66 16.66 -6.08
C PRO A 149 -4.70 15.33 -5.35
N VAL A 150 -4.74 15.37 -4.02
CA VAL A 150 -4.87 14.16 -3.20
C VAL A 150 -6.03 14.29 -2.23
N ARG A 151 -6.57 13.15 -1.85
CA ARG A 151 -7.59 13.04 -0.82
C ARG A 151 -7.06 12.22 0.36
N VAL A 152 -7.19 12.75 1.56
CA VAL A 152 -6.82 12.05 2.79
C VAL A 152 -8.09 11.58 3.49
N GLY A 153 -8.12 10.36 3.98
CA GLY A 153 -9.28 9.84 4.71
C GLY A 153 -9.11 8.42 5.22
N ASN A 154 -10.17 7.89 5.82
CA ASN A 154 -10.23 6.52 6.29
C ASN A 154 -10.61 5.56 5.16
N VAL A 155 -10.00 4.38 5.18
CA VAL A 155 -10.37 3.24 4.33
C VAL A 155 -10.91 2.09 5.20
N ILE A 156 -11.52 1.12 4.54
CA ILE A 156 -11.72 -0.21 5.11
C ILE A 156 -10.86 -1.22 4.36
N SER A 157 -10.10 -2.04 5.11
CA SER A 157 -9.42 -3.22 4.58
C SER A 157 -10.32 -4.43 4.79
N VAL A 158 -10.73 -5.07 3.70
CA VAL A 158 -11.67 -6.22 3.74
C VAL A 158 -10.98 -7.52 3.38
N ASP A 159 -11.48 -8.64 3.94
CA ASP A 159 -11.00 -9.98 3.60
C ASP A 159 -11.66 -10.54 2.32
N ARG A 160 -12.87 -10.06 1.98
CA ARG A 160 -13.64 -10.52 0.82
C ARG A 160 -13.82 -9.40 -0.19
N PHE A 161 -13.38 -9.62 -1.42
CA PHE A 161 -13.60 -8.67 -2.52
C PHE A 161 -15.06 -8.65 -2.98
N TYR A 162 -15.68 -9.83 -3.05
CA TYR A 162 -17.10 -10.00 -3.36
C TYR A 162 -17.86 -10.19 -2.05
N ASP A 163 -18.40 -9.09 -1.53
CA ASP A 163 -19.10 -9.07 -0.24
C ASP A 163 -20.40 -8.27 -0.34
N GLU A 164 -21.52 -8.99 -0.32
CA GLU A 164 -22.86 -8.41 -0.34
C GLU A 164 -23.42 -8.19 1.08
N GLU A 165 -22.70 -8.66 2.11
CA GLU A 165 -23.16 -8.64 3.50
C GLU A 165 -22.66 -7.41 4.27
N ILE A 166 -21.61 -6.75 3.76
CA ILE A 166 -21.06 -5.56 4.38
C ILE A 166 -21.95 -4.34 4.11
N ASP A 167 -22.28 -3.61 5.18
CA ASP A 167 -23.11 -2.40 5.08
C ASP A 167 -22.26 -1.19 4.65
N ASN A 168 -22.04 -1.07 3.34
CA ASN A 168 -21.27 0.00 2.74
C ASN A 168 -21.90 1.40 2.97
N GLU A 169 -23.22 1.50 3.06
CA GLU A 169 -23.91 2.76 3.34
C GLU A 169 -23.63 3.25 4.76
N LYS A 170 -23.67 2.35 5.71
CA LYS A 170 -23.31 2.66 7.10
C LYS A 170 -21.86 3.09 7.22
N LEU A 171 -20.91 2.36 6.61
CA LEU A 171 -19.49 2.73 6.61
C LEU A 171 -19.27 4.13 6.03
N ARG A 172 -19.91 4.44 4.90
CA ARG A 172 -19.88 5.76 4.29
C ARG A 172 -20.41 6.85 5.21
N THR A 173 -21.54 6.61 5.89
CA THR A 173 -22.14 7.53 6.84
C THR A 173 -21.19 7.86 8.00
N TYR A 174 -20.36 6.91 8.41
CA TYR A 174 -19.32 7.10 9.43
C TYR A 174 -17.96 7.55 8.88
N GLY A 175 -17.89 8.00 7.62
CA GLY A 175 -16.73 8.66 7.06
C GLY A 175 -15.67 7.72 6.49
N VAL A 176 -15.99 6.46 6.23
CA VAL A 176 -15.12 5.57 5.42
C VAL A 176 -15.31 5.94 3.95
N LEU A 177 -14.22 6.30 3.28
CA LEU A 177 -14.26 6.89 1.95
C LEU A 177 -13.92 5.90 0.82
N ALA A 178 -13.15 4.86 1.14
CA ALA A 178 -12.73 3.87 0.15
C ALA A 178 -12.52 2.48 0.79
N VAL A 179 -12.56 1.45 -0.06
CA VAL A 179 -12.32 0.05 0.29
C VAL A 179 -11.08 -0.48 -0.41
N GLU A 180 -10.28 -1.26 0.32
CA GLU A 180 -9.09 -1.96 -0.16
C GLU A 180 -8.86 -3.20 0.71
N MET A 181 -7.72 -3.89 0.63
CA MET A 181 -7.58 -5.19 1.28
C MET A 181 -6.32 -5.38 2.15
N GLU A 182 -5.48 -4.35 2.41
CA GLU A 182 -4.16 -4.57 3.03
C GLU A 182 -3.70 -3.53 4.06
N ALA A 183 -4.18 -2.29 4.00
CA ALA A 183 -3.62 -1.19 4.80
C ALA A 183 -3.69 -1.43 6.32
N ALA A 184 -4.77 -2.06 6.81
CA ALA A 184 -4.90 -2.37 8.23
C ALA A 184 -3.80 -3.32 8.73
N ALA A 185 -3.44 -4.33 7.94
CA ALA A 185 -2.34 -5.24 8.26
C ALA A 185 -1.00 -4.54 8.23
N LEU A 186 -0.73 -3.75 7.17
CA LEU A 186 0.52 -3.00 7.03
C LEU A 186 0.74 -2.08 8.22
N TYR A 187 -0.24 -1.25 8.58
CA TYR A 187 -0.12 -0.30 9.70
C TYR A 187 0.08 -0.99 11.04
N THR A 188 -0.68 -2.07 11.29
CA THR A 188 -0.58 -2.83 12.54
C THR A 188 0.79 -3.48 12.70
N LEU A 189 1.32 -4.09 11.65
CA LEU A 189 2.61 -4.76 11.69
C LEU A 189 3.78 -3.78 11.73
N ALA A 190 3.70 -2.67 10.98
CA ALA A 190 4.71 -1.61 11.06
C ALA A 190 4.81 -1.04 12.48
N ALA A 191 3.69 -0.76 13.13
CA ALA A 191 3.65 -0.32 14.52
C ALA A 191 4.32 -1.33 15.47
N LYS A 192 4.06 -2.64 15.30
CA LYS A 192 4.71 -3.70 16.07
C LYS A 192 6.23 -3.66 15.99
N TYR A 193 6.77 -3.40 14.81
CA TYR A 193 8.22 -3.35 14.56
C TYR A 193 8.84 -1.96 14.76
N GLY A 194 8.06 -0.93 15.14
CA GLY A 194 8.52 0.44 15.24
C GLY A 194 8.99 1.00 13.89
N ARG A 195 8.28 0.67 12.81
CA ARG A 195 8.56 1.10 11.44
C ARG A 195 7.52 2.08 10.95
N GLN A 196 7.90 2.91 9.97
CA GLN A 196 6.99 3.86 9.35
C GLN A 196 6.23 3.20 8.20
N ALA A 197 4.92 3.39 8.15
CA ALA A 197 4.09 2.86 7.07
C ALA A 197 3.05 3.87 6.58
N LEU A 198 2.83 3.87 5.27
CA LEU A 198 1.81 4.67 4.59
C LEU A 198 1.16 3.84 3.48
N ALA A 199 -0.09 4.12 3.16
CA ALA A 199 -0.77 3.54 2.01
C ALA A 199 -1.35 4.65 1.13
N LEU A 200 -0.95 4.64 -0.13
CA LEU A 200 -1.48 5.45 -1.20
C LEU A 200 -2.23 4.57 -2.19
N PHE A 201 -3.30 5.10 -2.73
CA PHE A 201 -4.14 4.38 -3.70
C PHE A 201 -4.50 5.29 -4.86
N THR A 202 -4.72 4.67 -6.03
CA THR A 202 -5.53 5.28 -7.07
C THR A 202 -6.92 4.65 -7.04
N VAL A 203 -7.94 5.45 -7.10
CA VAL A 203 -9.33 4.97 -7.15
C VAL A 203 -9.58 4.32 -8.50
N SER A 204 -9.69 3.00 -8.52
CA SER A 204 -9.81 2.21 -9.75
C SER A 204 -11.24 1.81 -10.11
N ASP A 205 -12.14 1.88 -9.17
CA ASP A 205 -13.56 1.59 -9.32
C ASP A 205 -14.36 2.39 -8.28
N HIS A 206 -15.65 2.53 -8.51
CA HIS A 206 -16.52 3.32 -7.65
C HIS A 206 -17.81 2.55 -7.34
N LEU A 207 -18.04 2.24 -6.06
CA LEU A 207 -19.13 1.36 -5.64
C LEU A 207 -20.51 2.00 -5.85
N LEU A 208 -20.62 3.34 -5.84
CA LEU A 208 -21.89 4.04 -6.04
C LEU A 208 -22.26 4.21 -7.51
N THR A 209 -21.26 4.52 -8.37
CA THR A 209 -21.51 4.81 -9.80
C THR A 209 -21.36 3.59 -10.68
N GLY A 210 -20.67 2.54 -10.19
CA GLY A 210 -20.35 1.33 -10.95
C GLY A 210 -19.24 1.53 -12.00
N GLU A 211 -18.63 2.71 -12.07
CA GLU A 211 -17.51 3.00 -12.97
C GLU A 211 -16.26 2.21 -12.56
N LYS A 212 -15.48 1.77 -13.56
CA LYS A 212 -14.28 0.95 -13.34
C LYS A 212 -13.19 1.28 -14.35
N CYS A 213 -11.93 1.30 -13.89
CA CYS A 213 -10.76 1.24 -14.77
C CYS A 213 -10.53 -0.17 -15.30
N THR A 214 -9.94 -0.27 -16.48
CA THR A 214 -9.52 -1.56 -17.06
C THR A 214 -8.37 -2.18 -16.26
N ALA A 215 -8.09 -3.47 -16.49
CA ALA A 215 -6.95 -4.14 -15.87
C ALA A 215 -5.61 -3.52 -16.31
N GLU A 216 -5.50 -3.12 -17.57
CA GLU A 216 -4.32 -2.46 -18.12
C GLU A 216 -4.09 -1.08 -17.49
N GLU A 217 -5.14 -0.26 -17.35
CA GLU A 217 -5.04 1.03 -16.66
C GLU A 217 -4.57 0.86 -15.21
N ARG A 218 -5.08 -0.14 -14.49
CA ARG A 218 -4.66 -0.43 -13.10
C ARG A 218 -3.18 -0.78 -12.98
N GLN A 219 -2.58 -1.30 -14.03
CA GLN A 219 -1.18 -1.73 -14.05
C GLN A 219 -0.22 -0.60 -14.45
N THR A 220 -0.60 0.26 -15.41
CA THR A 220 0.34 1.10 -16.14
C THR A 220 0.06 2.61 -16.10
N THR A 221 -1.10 3.08 -15.60
CA THR A 221 -1.48 4.50 -15.75
C THR A 221 -1.58 5.27 -14.43
N PHE A 222 -1.26 4.67 -13.29
CA PHE A 222 -1.38 5.33 -12.00
C PHE A 222 -0.06 5.97 -11.53
N ASN A 223 0.58 6.70 -12.45
CA ASN A 223 1.91 7.28 -12.24
C ASN A 223 1.92 8.37 -11.16
N ASP A 224 0.87 9.19 -11.06
CA ASP A 224 0.77 10.26 -10.06
C ASP A 224 0.95 9.71 -8.62
N MET A 225 0.27 8.61 -8.30
CA MET A 225 0.42 7.95 -7.01
C MET A 225 1.86 7.43 -6.79
N ILE A 226 2.47 6.86 -7.83
CA ILE A 226 3.84 6.32 -7.77
C ILE A 226 4.84 7.44 -7.55
N GLU A 227 4.71 8.57 -8.25
CA GLU A 227 5.59 9.74 -8.10
C GLU A 227 5.51 10.33 -6.69
N ILE A 228 4.29 10.49 -6.14
CA ILE A 228 4.10 10.94 -4.76
C ILE A 228 4.76 9.96 -3.79
N ALA A 229 4.56 8.65 -3.99
CA ALA A 229 5.13 7.63 -3.12
C ALA A 229 6.66 7.60 -3.15
N LEU A 230 7.27 7.70 -4.33
CA LEU A 230 8.73 7.75 -4.49
C LEU A 230 9.32 9.01 -3.87
N ALA A 231 8.75 10.19 -4.14
CA ALA A 231 9.16 11.44 -3.53
C ALA A 231 9.07 11.39 -1.99
N THR A 232 8.04 10.71 -1.46
CA THR A 232 7.84 10.52 -0.01
C THR A 232 8.84 9.52 0.58
N ALA A 233 9.18 8.47 -0.16
CA ALA A 233 10.14 7.47 0.30
C ALA A 233 11.55 8.05 0.48
N VAL A 234 11.97 8.99 -0.37
CA VAL A 234 13.35 9.54 -0.38
C VAL A 234 13.50 10.84 0.41
N GLY A 235 12.41 11.51 0.75
CA GLY A 235 12.40 12.69 1.64
C GLY A 235 12.35 12.23 3.07
#